data_1218b3d31118836a524430a19ae98444
#
_entry.id   1218b3d31118836a524430a19ae98444
#
_cell.length_a   1.000
_cell.length_b   1.000
_cell.length_c   1.000
_cell.angle_alpha   90.00
_cell.angle_beta   90.00
_cell.angle_gamma   90.00
#
_symmetry.space_group_name_H-M   'P 1'
#
loop_
_entity.id
_entity.type
_entity.pdbx_description
1 polymer ?
#
loop_
_entity_poly.entity_id
_entity_poly.type
_entity_poly.pdbx_seq_one_letter_code
_entity_poly.pdbx_strand_id
1 'polypeptide(L)'
;MLNVYRASAGSGKTYQLTLEYIKLLLAPPELEEGLLPGERQRLFRRILAVTFTNKATDEMKQRIIKQLDILAHAPQESDYLDKLLGRDGITHDIDTLKKQAAEQLYTLLHDFSGFNISTIDRFFQQITRAFMHEIGYSGGYNIELDSA
;
A
#
# COMPACT_ATOMS: atom_id res chain seq x y z
N MET A 1 14.91 4.03 6.56
CA MET A 1 14.91 3.37 7.89
C MET A 1 14.17 2.05 7.78
N LEU A 2 14.69 0.94 8.30
CA LEU A 2 14.02 -0.37 8.29
C LEU A 2 13.25 -0.55 9.60
N ASN A 3 11.93 -0.69 9.52
CA ASN A 3 11.08 -1.01 10.67
C ASN A 3 10.73 -2.50 10.66
N VAL A 4 11.06 -3.22 11.72
CA VAL A 4 10.79 -4.66 11.85
C VAL A 4 9.74 -4.90 12.93
N TYR A 5 8.57 -5.39 12.52
CA TYR A 5 7.48 -5.73 13.44
C TYR A 5 7.41 -7.26 13.62
N ARG A 6 7.58 -7.72 14.86
CA ARG A 6 7.41 -9.13 15.20
C ARG A 6 5.99 -9.36 15.70
N ALA A 7 5.28 -10.30 15.09
CA ALA A 7 3.92 -10.65 15.48
C ALA A 7 3.65 -12.14 15.22
N SER A 8 2.99 -12.82 16.16
CA SER A 8 2.53 -14.19 15.99
C SER A 8 1.30 -14.29 15.07
N ALA A 9 0.93 -15.50 14.64
CA ALA A 9 -0.28 -15.70 13.83
C ALA A 9 -1.52 -15.17 14.58
N GLY A 10 -2.38 -14.40 13.88
CA GLY A 10 -3.58 -13.77 14.47
C GLY A 10 -3.36 -12.48 15.26
N SER A 11 -2.14 -11.99 15.42
CA SER A 11 -1.78 -10.88 16.31
C SER A 11 -1.76 -9.49 15.66
N GLY A 12 -2.64 -9.22 14.71
CA GLY A 12 -2.76 -7.86 14.15
C GLY A 12 -1.73 -7.48 13.09
N LYS A 13 -0.96 -8.44 12.52
CA LYS A 13 0.00 -8.12 11.43
C LYS A 13 -0.64 -7.38 10.26
N THR A 14 -1.80 -7.86 9.83
CA THR A 14 -2.54 -7.24 8.74
C THR A 14 -3.01 -5.83 9.12
N TYR A 15 -3.41 -5.63 10.39
CA TYR A 15 -3.75 -4.31 10.91
C TYR A 15 -2.56 -3.37 10.82
N GLN A 16 -1.40 -3.79 11.35
CA GLN A 16 -0.20 -2.95 11.35
C GLN A 16 0.30 -2.66 9.92
N LEU A 17 0.31 -3.67 9.05
CA LEU A 17 0.73 -3.49 7.67
C LEU A 17 -0.21 -2.53 6.91
N THR A 18 -1.52 -2.64 7.15
CA THR A 18 -2.50 -1.71 6.57
C THR A 18 -2.29 -0.30 7.10
N LEU A 19 -2.03 -0.12 8.40
CA LEU A 19 -1.75 1.18 9.00
C LEU A 19 -0.51 1.82 8.37
N GLU A 20 0.59 1.08 8.25
CA GLU A 20 1.82 1.60 7.63
C GLU A 20 1.60 1.97 6.16
N TYR A 21 0.83 1.15 5.43
CA TYR A 21 0.47 1.47 4.04
C TYR A 21 -0.32 2.78 3.96
N ILE A 22 -1.33 2.96 4.82
CA ILE A 22 -2.14 4.18 4.87
C ILE A 22 -1.28 5.38 5.27
N LYS A 23 -0.37 5.24 6.24
CA LYS A 23 0.57 6.31 6.62
C LYS A 23 1.43 6.75 5.45
N LEU A 24 2.02 5.82 4.70
CA LEU A 24 2.81 6.12 3.51
C LEU A 24 1.97 6.80 2.42
N LEU A 25 0.71 6.38 2.26
CA LEU A 25 -0.20 6.90 1.25
C LEU A 25 -0.68 8.33 1.57
N LEU A 26 -0.87 8.64 2.86
CA LEU A 26 -1.36 9.93 3.36
C LEU A 26 -0.24 10.79 3.94
N ALA A 27 1.04 10.47 3.67
CA ALA A 27 2.18 11.22 4.19
C ALA A 27 2.09 12.72 3.90
N PRO A 28 2.51 13.60 4.84
CA PRO A 28 2.51 15.04 4.63
C PRO A 28 3.40 15.46 3.45
N PRO A 29 3.11 16.60 2.82
CA PRO A 29 3.89 17.12 1.70
C PRO A 29 5.38 17.34 1.99
N GLU A 30 5.73 17.60 3.24
CA GLU A 30 7.12 17.86 3.67
C GLU A 30 8.05 16.65 3.45
N LEU A 31 7.48 15.44 3.37
CA LEU A 31 8.22 14.21 3.04
C LEU A 31 8.37 13.97 1.55
N GLU A 32 7.79 14.85 0.73
CA GLU A 32 7.67 14.70 -0.72
C GLU A 32 8.67 15.56 -1.50
N GLU A 33 9.79 16.00 -0.88
CA GLU A 33 10.85 16.71 -1.59
C GLU A 33 11.32 15.88 -2.79
N GLY A 34 11.08 16.42 -4.00
CA GLY A 34 11.45 15.77 -5.26
C GLY A 34 10.31 15.06 -6.00
N LEU A 35 9.07 15.07 -5.50
CA LEU A 35 7.93 14.60 -6.27
C LEU A 35 7.51 15.64 -7.34
N LEU A 36 7.25 15.14 -8.55
CA LEU A 36 6.69 15.97 -9.62
C LEU A 36 5.22 16.29 -9.35
N PRO A 37 4.69 17.41 -9.88
CA PRO A 37 3.28 17.75 -9.81
C PRO A 37 2.41 16.57 -10.30
N GLY A 38 1.46 16.11 -9.48
CA GLY A 38 0.59 14.95 -9.77
C GLY A 38 1.11 13.59 -9.31
N GLU A 39 2.39 13.43 -8.95
CA GLU A 39 2.90 12.17 -8.39
C GLU A 39 2.33 11.89 -7.00
N ARG A 40 2.08 12.92 -6.22
CA ARG A 40 1.41 12.81 -4.92
C ARG A 40 0.06 12.09 -5.01
N GLN A 41 -0.72 12.40 -6.03
CA GLN A 41 -2.02 11.79 -6.25
C GLN A 41 -1.91 10.29 -6.57
N ARG A 42 -0.71 9.84 -6.98
CA ARG A 42 -0.45 8.44 -7.37
C ARG A 42 0.60 7.76 -6.50
N LEU A 43 0.72 8.17 -5.24
CA LEU A 43 1.68 7.58 -4.28
C LEU A 43 1.52 6.06 -4.16
N PHE A 44 0.29 5.53 -4.28
CA PHE A 44 0.03 4.09 -4.26
C PHE A 44 0.81 3.30 -5.32
N ARG A 45 1.21 3.92 -6.44
CA ARG A 45 2.05 3.29 -7.46
C ARG A 45 3.51 3.11 -7.02
N ARG A 46 3.95 3.90 -6.04
CA ARG A 46 5.33 3.87 -5.49
C ARG A 46 5.43 3.01 -4.25
N ILE A 47 4.30 2.55 -3.69
CA ILE A 47 4.25 1.69 -2.52
C ILE A 47 4.06 0.26 -2.99
N LEU A 48 4.99 -0.62 -2.60
CA LEU A 48 4.87 -2.05 -2.82
C LEU A 48 4.57 -2.74 -1.48
N ALA A 49 3.52 -3.54 -1.46
CA ALA A 49 3.25 -4.47 -0.36
C ALA A 49 3.20 -5.90 -0.89
N VAL A 50 3.82 -6.83 -0.17
CA VAL A 50 3.84 -8.24 -0.54
C VAL A 50 3.23 -9.10 0.56
N THR A 51 2.47 -10.11 0.15
CA THR A 51 1.82 -11.07 1.03
C THR A 51 2.17 -12.49 0.59
N PHE A 52 1.81 -13.51 1.38
CA PHE A 52 2.09 -14.89 1.01
C PHE A 52 1.00 -15.53 0.14
N THR A 53 -0.25 -15.09 0.25
CA THR A 53 -1.38 -15.70 -0.46
C THR A 53 -2.21 -14.68 -1.22
N ASN A 54 -2.87 -15.11 -2.30
CA ASN A 54 -3.81 -14.27 -3.03
C ASN A 54 -4.94 -13.78 -2.13
N LYS A 55 -5.46 -14.65 -1.26
CA LYS A 55 -6.49 -14.27 -0.29
C LYS A 55 -6.03 -13.12 0.61
N ALA A 56 -4.81 -13.20 1.16
CA ALA A 56 -4.26 -12.12 2.00
C ALA A 56 -4.04 -10.81 1.20
N THR A 57 -3.66 -10.93 -0.07
CA THR A 57 -3.56 -9.79 -0.99
C THR A 57 -4.92 -9.08 -1.15
N ASP A 58 -5.98 -9.85 -1.44
CA ASP A 58 -7.32 -9.30 -1.65
C ASP A 58 -7.91 -8.71 -0.37
N GLU A 59 -7.74 -9.40 0.76
CA GLU A 59 -8.16 -8.89 2.07
C GLU A 59 -7.46 -7.56 2.42
N MET A 60 -6.16 -7.44 2.13
CA MET A 60 -5.42 -6.21 2.38
C MET A 60 -5.90 -5.07 1.48
N LYS A 61 -6.10 -5.32 0.18
CA LYS A 61 -6.65 -4.33 -0.75
C LYS A 61 -8.01 -3.81 -0.31
N GLN A 62 -8.93 -4.73 0.01
CA GLN A 62 -10.27 -4.38 0.49
C GLN A 62 -10.21 -3.57 1.79
N ARG A 63 -9.33 -3.93 2.72
CA ARG A 63 -9.18 -3.23 3.99
C ARG A 63 -8.65 -1.81 3.80
N ILE A 64 -7.67 -1.60 2.93
CA ILE A 64 -7.13 -0.27 2.62
C ILE A 64 -8.23 0.62 2.02
N ILE A 65 -8.96 0.12 1.00
CA ILE A 65 -10.05 0.87 0.37
C ILE A 65 -11.12 1.23 1.40
N LYS A 66 -11.57 0.25 2.19
CA LYS A 66 -12.58 0.47 3.24
C LYS A 66 -12.12 1.51 4.25
N GLN A 67 -10.88 1.47 4.68
CA GLN A 67 -10.36 2.44 5.65
C GLN A 67 -10.19 3.84 5.05
N LEU A 68 -9.78 3.96 3.79
CA LEU A 68 -9.76 5.25 3.10
C LEU A 68 -11.16 5.85 2.98
N ASP A 69 -12.17 5.03 2.68
CA ASP A 69 -13.56 5.46 2.61
C ASP A 69 -14.08 5.94 3.98
N ILE A 70 -13.82 5.18 5.05
CA ILE A 70 -14.18 5.58 6.42
C ILE A 70 -13.46 6.88 6.80
N LEU A 71 -12.16 7.00 6.54
CA LEU A 71 -11.38 8.20 6.85
C LEU A 71 -11.88 9.44 6.08
N ALA A 72 -12.36 9.25 4.85
CA ALA A 72 -12.88 10.32 4.03
C ALA A 72 -14.27 10.83 4.49
N HIS A 73 -15.14 9.94 4.96
CA HIS A 73 -16.55 10.27 5.23
C HIS A 73 -16.92 10.29 6.71
N ALA A 74 -16.42 9.33 7.49
CA ALA A 74 -16.71 9.14 8.92
C ALA A 74 -15.43 8.76 9.71
N PRO A 75 -14.40 9.63 9.78
CA PRO A 75 -13.10 9.28 10.34
C PRO A 75 -13.16 8.78 11.78
N GLN A 76 -14.18 9.19 12.56
CA GLN A 76 -14.38 8.74 13.93
C GLN A 76 -14.68 7.24 14.06
N GLU A 77 -15.12 6.60 12.95
CA GLU A 77 -15.37 5.16 12.90
C GLU A 77 -14.12 4.35 12.51
N SER A 78 -13.00 5.02 12.21
CA SER A 78 -11.77 4.33 11.80
C SER A 78 -10.98 3.84 13.00
N ASP A 79 -10.61 2.56 12.98
CA ASP A 79 -9.70 1.96 13.96
C ASP A 79 -8.28 2.55 13.93
N TYR A 80 -7.96 3.34 12.91
CA TYR A 80 -6.65 3.93 12.70
C TYR A 80 -6.58 5.42 13.06
N LEU A 81 -7.71 6.07 13.37
CA LEU A 81 -7.76 7.51 13.56
C LEU A 81 -6.72 8.00 14.57
N ASP A 82 -6.67 7.40 15.77
CA ASP A 82 -5.74 7.78 16.84
C ASP A 82 -4.26 7.62 16.46
N LYS A 83 -3.99 6.72 15.49
CA LYS A 83 -2.63 6.45 14.98
C LYS A 83 -2.23 7.37 13.82
N LEU A 84 -3.20 8.00 13.19
CA LEU A 84 -3.01 8.91 12.06
C LEU A 84 -3.04 10.37 12.48
N LEU A 85 -3.70 10.69 13.59
CA LEU A 85 -3.74 12.02 14.20
C LEU A 85 -2.76 12.16 15.37
N GLY A 86 -2.35 13.40 15.65
CA GLY A 86 -1.54 13.73 16.81
C GLY A 86 -0.04 13.76 16.53
N ARG A 87 0.76 13.78 17.62
CA ARG A 87 2.22 13.99 17.56
C ARG A 87 2.97 12.90 16.79
N ASP A 88 2.51 11.65 16.92
CA ASP A 88 3.11 10.48 16.25
C ASP A 88 2.34 10.09 14.99
N GLY A 89 1.32 10.87 14.61
CA GLY A 89 0.52 10.70 13.40
C GLY A 89 1.12 11.43 12.19
N ILE A 90 0.37 11.42 11.10
CA ILE A 90 0.74 12.10 9.84
C ILE A 90 0.21 13.54 9.77
N THR A 91 -0.79 13.88 10.55
CA THR A 91 -1.38 15.22 10.62
C THR A 91 -2.00 15.49 12.00
N HIS A 92 -2.19 16.76 12.35
CA HIS A 92 -2.91 17.18 13.53
C HIS A 92 -4.35 17.63 13.24
N ASP A 93 -4.71 17.69 11.95
CA ASP A 93 -5.99 18.21 11.48
C ASP A 93 -6.82 17.11 10.80
N ILE A 94 -8.02 16.88 11.36
CA ILE A 94 -8.94 15.86 10.86
C ILE A 94 -9.52 16.21 9.47
N ASP A 95 -9.70 17.48 9.17
CA ASP A 95 -10.24 17.91 7.87
C ASP A 95 -9.21 17.72 6.77
N THR A 96 -7.94 17.97 7.07
CA THR A 96 -6.82 17.63 6.18
C THR A 96 -6.76 16.11 5.94
N LEU A 97 -6.88 15.29 6.98
CA LEU A 97 -6.90 13.84 6.86
C LEU A 97 -8.04 13.35 5.97
N LYS A 98 -9.26 13.87 6.17
CA LYS A 98 -10.44 13.56 5.36
C LYS A 98 -10.21 13.86 3.89
N LYS A 99 -9.71 15.06 3.59
CA LYS A 99 -9.43 15.50 2.23
C LYS A 99 -8.39 14.61 1.55
N GLN A 100 -7.29 14.33 2.22
CA GLN A 100 -6.24 13.45 1.70
C GLN A 100 -6.77 12.04 1.45
N ALA A 101 -7.54 11.47 2.38
CA ALA A 101 -8.13 10.15 2.24
C ALA A 101 -9.08 10.09 1.04
N ALA A 102 -9.94 11.11 0.84
CA ALA A 102 -10.86 11.20 -0.28
C ALA A 102 -10.12 11.29 -1.63
N GLU A 103 -9.07 12.11 -1.71
CA GLU A 103 -8.26 12.27 -2.92
C GLU A 103 -7.54 10.95 -3.29
N GLN A 104 -6.94 10.28 -2.31
CA GLN A 104 -6.25 9.00 -2.55
C GLN A 104 -7.23 7.89 -2.91
N LEU A 105 -8.39 7.81 -2.25
CA LEU A 105 -9.43 6.85 -2.59
C LEU A 105 -9.91 7.03 -4.03
N TYR A 106 -10.23 8.26 -4.42
CA TYR A 106 -10.67 8.59 -5.77
C TYR A 106 -9.64 8.15 -6.81
N THR A 107 -8.38 8.54 -6.62
CA THR A 107 -7.31 8.25 -7.58
C THR A 107 -7.02 6.75 -7.66
N LEU A 108 -7.02 6.05 -6.52
CA LEU A 108 -6.79 4.61 -6.45
C LEU A 108 -7.90 3.82 -7.16
N LEU A 109 -9.16 4.22 -7.01
CA LEU A 109 -10.29 3.56 -7.68
C LEU A 109 -10.27 3.78 -9.20
N HIS A 110 -9.79 4.94 -9.67
CA HIS A 110 -9.67 5.23 -11.10
C HIS A 110 -8.43 4.59 -11.75
N ASP A 111 -7.44 4.18 -10.95
CA ASP A 111 -6.20 3.58 -11.42
C ASP A 111 -5.83 2.34 -10.61
N PHE A 112 -6.79 1.43 -10.48
CA PHE A 112 -6.65 0.24 -9.65
C PHE A 112 -5.51 -0.69 -10.08
N SER A 113 -5.14 -0.66 -11.36
CA SER A 113 -4.01 -1.44 -11.89
C SER A 113 -2.65 -1.05 -11.29
N GLY A 114 -2.53 0.20 -10.85
CA GLY A 114 -1.33 0.71 -10.16
C GLY A 114 -1.27 0.37 -8.67
N PHE A 115 -2.28 -0.32 -8.12
CA PHE A 115 -2.32 -0.70 -6.71
C PHE A 115 -1.43 -1.94 -6.46
N ASN A 116 -0.15 -1.68 -6.18
CA ASN A 116 0.91 -2.68 -6.11
C ASN A 116 0.91 -3.48 -4.79
N ILE A 117 -0.13 -4.27 -4.60
CA ILE A 117 -0.17 -5.31 -3.57
C ILE A 117 -0.24 -6.66 -4.27
N SER A 118 0.73 -7.53 -4.04
CA SER A 118 0.83 -8.81 -4.71
C SER A 118 1.36 -9.91 -3.77
N THR A 119 1.31 -11.14 -4.22
CA THR A 119 2.03 -12.21 -3.54
C THR A 119 3.54 -12.09 -3.79
N ILE A 120 4.33 -12.64 -2.86
CA ILE A 120 5.79 -12.66 -3.00
C ILE A 120 6.23 -13.37 -4.28
N ASP A 121 5.57 -14.46 -4.66
CA ASP A 121 5.86 -15.20 -5.89
C ASP A 121 5.60 -14.36 -7.12
N ARG A 122 4.46 -13.66 -7.18
CA ARG A 122 4.13 -12.76 -8.30
C ARG A 122 5.13 -11.62 -8.41
N PHE A 123 5.59 -11.08 -7.29
CA PHE A 123 6.61 -10.05 -7.27
C PHE A 123 7.94 -10.55 -7.85
N PHE A 124 8.42 -11.73 -7.41
CA PHE A 124 9.63 -12.32 -7.98
C PHE A 124 9.49 -12.65 -9.48
N GLN A 125 8.34 -13.15 -9.91
CA GLN A 125 8.07 -13.37 -11.34
C GLN A 125 8.16 -12.06 -12.14
N GLN A 126 7.64 -10.96 -11.62
CA GLN A 126 7.74 -9.65 -12.29
C GLN A 126 9.19 -9.18 -12.41
N ILE A 127 9.98 -9.30 -11.33
CA ILE A 127 11.41 -8.97 -11.34
C ILE A 127 12.15 -9.84 -12.36
N THR A 128 11.94 -11.16 -12.34
CA THR A 128 12.59 -12.08 -13.27
C THR A 128 12.27 -11.73 -14.71
N ARG A 129 11.00 -11.44 -15.02
CA ARG A 129 10.60 -11.03 -16.39
C ARG A 129 11.28 -9.72 -16.82
N ALA A 130 11.32 -8.72 -15.94
CA ALA A 130 11.96 -7.44 -16.22
C ALA A 130 13.46 -7.64 -16.50
N PHE A 131 14.13 -8.43 -15.67
CA PHE A 131 15.55 -8.75 -15.82
C PHE A 131 15.85 -9.51 -17.12
N MET A 132 15.04 -10.53 -17.44
CA MET A 132 15.18 -11.30 -18.70
C MET A 132 15.00 -10.43 -19.94
N HIS A 133 14.08 -9.48 -19.87
CA HIS A 133 13.88 -8.52 -20.96
C HIS A 133 15.10 -7.60 -21.14
N GLU A 134 15.71 -7.12 -20.05
CA GLU A 134 16.91 -6.25 -20.10
C GLU A 134 18.13 -6.96 -20.69
N ILE A 135 18.32 -8.25 -20.39
CA ILE A 135 19.43 -9.04 -20.98
C ILE A 135 19.14 -9.55 -22.39
N GLY A 136 18.03 -9.12 -23.00
CA GLY A 136 17.67 -9.49 -24.38
C GLY A 136 17.21 -10.94 -24.55
N TYR A 137 16.87 -11.63 -23.47
CA TYR A 137 16.33 -12.99 -23.54
C TYR A 137 14.84 -12.97 -23.89
N SER A 138 14.51 -13.31 -25.14
CA SER A 138 13.13 -13.35 -25.65
C SER A 138 12.53 -14.77 -25.69
N GLY A 139 13.18 -15.75 -25.09
CA GLY A 139 12.69 -17.13 -24.98
C GLY A 139 11.55 -17.27 -23.98
N GLY A 140 10.55 -18.09 -24.31
CA GLY A 140 9.53 -18.51 -23.33
C GLY A 140 10.19 -19.33 -22.21
N TYR A 141 9.92 -18.98 -20.95
CA TYR A 141 10.33 -19.76 -19.79
C TYR A 141 9.11 -20.12 -18.94
N ASN A 142 9.10 -21.33 -18.43
CA ASN A 142 8.13 -21.77 -17.45
C ASN A 142 8.76 -21.65 -16.07
N ILE A 143 8.05 -21.02 -15.15
CA ILE A 143 8.43 -21.03 -13.73
C ILE A 143 7.72 -22.22 -13.10
N GLU A 144 8.45 -23.24 -12.73
CA GLU A 144 7.95 -24.33 -11.89
C GLU A 144 8.04 -23.88 -10.43
N LEU A 145 6.91 -23.80 -9.77
CA LEU A 145 6.83 -23.60 -8.32
C LEU A 145 6.74 -25.00 -7.70
N ASP A 146 7.83 -25.45 -7.11
CA ASP A 146 7.78 -26.66 -6.26
C ASP A 146 6.83 -26.39 -5.10
N SER A 147 5.64 -27.00 -5.16
CA SER A 147 4.72 -27.10 -4.05
C SER A 147 5.18 -28.24 -3.16
N ALA A 148 6.01 -27.92 -2.16
CA ALA A 148 6.33 -28.84 -1.07
C ALA A 148 5.17 -28.92 -0.09
#